data_9bf8aeb5ca464beb1e2359fa3c600b87
#
_entry.id   9bf8aeb5ca464beb1e2359fa3c600b87
#
_cell.length_a   1.000
_cell.length_b   1.000
_cell.length_c   1.000
_cell.angle_alpha   90.00
_cell.angle_beta   90.00
_cell.angle_gamma   90.00
#
_symmetry.space_group_name_H-M   'P 1'
#
loop_
_entity.id
_entity.type
_entity.pdbx_description
1 polymer ?
#
loop_
_entity_poly.entity_id
_entity_poly.type
_entity_poly.pdbx_seq_one_letter_code
_entity_poly.pdbx_strand_id
1 'polypeptide(L)'
;MVSYVIALPQLVTAAATDLEGIGSVIRVANAAAAAPTTALAAAGADEVSAAIAALFAAHAQNYQALSARLAAFQGQFVQAVTAAGNAYATAEAANVSPLQVLEQQVLGVVNAPTQVLLGRPLIGDGANGAPGTGQTGGAGGLLFGNGGSGGSGGGTHPGGGNGGDAGLFGSGGSGGLGAPGAPGGNGGSGGLLYGAGGAGGAGGNAIMPGQNGGAGGNGGSAWFFGQGGAG
;
A
#
# COMPACT_ATOMS: atom_id res chain seq x y z
N MET A 1 5.74 33.31 0.26
CA MET A 1 6.07 31.87 0.32
C MET A 1 4.80 31.14 0.67
N VAL A 2 4.33 30.26 -0.18
CA VAL A 2 3.20 29.39 0.14
C VAL A 2 3.74 28.27 1.03
N SER A 3 3.33 28.24 2.30
CA SER A 3 3.70 27.15 3.21
C SER A 3 2.78 25.96 2.94
N TYR A 4 3.31 24.87 2.43
CA TYR A 4 2.56 23.63 2.27
C TYR A 4 2.64 22.85 3.58
N VAL A 5 1.49 22.49 4.14
CA VAL A 5 1.39 21.54 5.24
C VAL A 5 1.16 20.15 4.63
N ILE A 6 2.14 19.28 4.79
CA ILE A 6 1.97 17.87 4.41
C ILE A 6 1.41 17.15 5.63
N ALA A 7 0.13 16.83 5.61
CA ALA A 7 -0.51 15.97 6.60
C ALA A 7 -0.49 14.52 6.07
N LEU A 8 -0.06 13.59 6.92
CA LEU A 8 -0.17 12.15 6.64
C LEU A 8 -1.42 11.62 7.37
N PRO A 9 -2.54 11.40 6.68
CA PRO A 9 -3.83 11.01 7.29
C PRO A 9 -3.70 9.78 8.19
N GLN A 10 -2.85 8.82 7.80
CA GLN A 10 -2.61 7.60 8.56
C GLN A 10 -1.98 7.87 9.93
N LEU A 11 -1.07 8.87 10.02
CA LEU A 11 -0.46 9.24 11.31
C LEU A 11 -1.46 9.93 12.23
N VAL A 12 -2.36 10.74 11.67
CA VAL A 12 -3.44 11.38 12.45
C VAL A 12 -4.39 10.32 13.00
N THR A 13 -4.76 9.34 12.20
CA THR A 13 -5.62 8.22 12.63
C THR A 13 -4.93 7.35 13.69
N ALA A 14 -3.64 7.05 13.54
CA ALA A 14 -2.86 6.32 14.53
C ALA A 14 -2.81 7.08 15.87
N ALA A 15 -2.54 8.38 15.85
CA ALA A 15 -2.54 9.22 17.04
C ALA A 15 -3.92 9.25 17.74
N ALA A 16 -5.02 9.25 16.98
CA ALA A 16 -6.37 9.15 17.54
C ALA A 16 -6.58 7.80 18.27
N THR A 17 -6.09 6.70 17.70
CA THR A 17 -6.15 5.36 18.31
C THR A 17 -5.33 5.29 19.61
N ASP A 18 -4.13 5.87 19.62
CA ASP A 18 -3.29 5.94 20.81
C ASP A 18 -3.96 6.74 21.93
N LEU A 19 -4.58 7.88 21.60
CA LEU A 19 -5.36 8.70 22.55
C LEU A 19 -6.55 7.93 23.11
N GLU A 20 -7.25 7.14 22.30
CA GLU A 20 -8.34 6.27 22.77
C GLU A 20 -7.82 5.20 23.75
N GLY A 21 -6.68 4.59 23.46
CA GLY A 21 -5.99 3.64 24.33
C GLY A 21 -5.65 4.24 25.70
N ILE A 22 -5.06 5.43 25.72
CA ILE A 22 -4.74 6.17 26.94
C ILE A 22 -6.02 6.43 27.76
N GLY A 23 -7.08 6.90 27.12
CA GLY A 23 -8.36 7.13 27.79
C GLY A 23 -8.99 5.90 28.35
N SER A 24 -8.86 4.76 27.68
CA SER A 24 -9.33 3.46 28.18
C SER A 24 -8.60 3.07 29.48
N VAL A 25 -7.29 3.18 29.51
CA VAL A 25 -6.48 2.87 30.70
C VAL A 25 -6.86 3.78 31.89
N ILE A 26 -7.03 5.09 31.64
CA ILE A 26 -7.45 6.04 32.68
C ILE A 26 -8.84 5.69 33.22
N ARG A 27 -9.81 5.36 32.37
CA ARG A 27 -11.16 4.97 32.80
C ARG A 27 -11.13 3.69 33.67
N VAL A 28 -10.34 2.70 33.29
CA VAL A 28 -10.18 1.45 34.07
C VAL A 28 -9.58 1.75 35.45
N ALA A 29 -8.51 2.57 35.50
CA ALA A 29 -7.88 2.94 36.76
C ALA A 29 -8.83 3.74 37.68
N ASN A 30 -9.59 4.69 37.12
CA ASN A 30 -10.57 5.46 37.89
C ASN A 30 -11.74 4.61 38.38
N ALA A 31 -12.21 3.66 37.58
CA ALA A 31 -13.23 2.71 38.03
C ALA A 31 -12.76 1.79 39.16
N ALA A 32 -11.51 1.32 39.06
CA ALA A 32 -10.90 0.52 40.13
C ALA A 32 -10.73 1.32 41.43
N ALA A 33 -10.40 2.61 41.36
CA ALA A 33 -10.23 3.49 42.51
C ALA A 33 -11.56 3.98 43.13
N ALA A 34 -12.69 3.87 42.41
CA ALA A 34 -13.96 4.46 42.84
C ALA A 34 -14.46 3.91 44.20
N ALA A 35 -14.65 2.58 44.33
CA ALA A 35 -15.16 1.97 45.55
C ALA A 35 -14.24 2.20 46.78
N PRO A 36 -12.93 1.96 46.71
CA PRO A 36 -12.08 2.10 47.90
C PRO A 36 -11.92 3.55 48.35
N THR A 37 -12.14 4.55 47.48
CA THR A 37 -11.99 5.96 47.83
C THR A 37 -13.30 6.63 48.24
N THR A 38 -14.45 6.20 47.71
CA THR A 38 -15.75 6.77 48.05
C THR A 38 -16.39 6.14 49.29
N ALA A 39 -15.98 4.91 49.66
CA ALA A 39 -16.49 4.17 50.80
C ALA A 39 -15.45 4.02 51.90
N LEU A 40 -14.72 5.09 52.20
CA LEU A 40 -13.69 5.11 53.24
C LEU A 40 -14.31 4.98 54.61
N ALA A 41 -13.89 3.97 55.38
CA ALA A 41 -14.31 3.78 56.74
C ALA A 41 -13.59 4.78 57.69
N ALA A 42 -14.27 5.26 58.72
CA ALA A 42 -13.66 6.08 59.77
C ALA A 42 -12.58 5.25 60.53
N ALA A 43 -11.43 5.85 60.78
CA ALA A 43 -10.32 5.21 61.48
C ALA A 43 -10.60 4.88 62.97
N GLY A 44 -11.55 5.60 63.58
CA GLY A 44 -12.04 5.43 64.93
C GLY A 44 -13.49 5.72 65.05
N ALA A 45 -14.06 5.46 66.24
CA ALA A 45 -15.50 5.69 66.55
C ALA A 45 -15.74 7.13 67.07
N ASP A 46 -14.88 8.08 66.78
CA ASP A 46 -14.98 9.48 67.21
C ASP A 46 -15.43 10.39 66.03
N GLU A 47 -15.95 11.58 66.39
CA GLU A 47 -16.52 12.53 65.45
C GLU A 47 -15.49 13.10 64.46
N VAL A 48 -14.23 13.19 64.86
CA VAL A 48 -13.15 13.68 64.00
C VAL A 48 -12.81 12.68 62.91
N SER A 49 -12.67 11.41 63.29
CA SER A 49 -12.42 10.33 62.33
C SER A 49 -13.60 10.17 61.36
N ALA A 50 -14.83 10.32 61.80
CA ALA A 50 -16.02 10.31 60.95
C ALA A 50 -16.06 11.50 59.99
N ALA A 51 -15.74 12.73 60.48
CA ALA A 51 -15.70 13.93 59.66
C ALA A 51 -14.60 13.86 58.55
N ILE A 52 -13.44 13.30 58.89
CA ILE A 52 -12.33 13.12 57.95
C ILE A 52 -12.74 12.10 56.87
N ALA A 53 -13.32 10.95 57.26
CA ALA A 53 -13.79 9.95 56.29
C ALA A 53 -14.84 10.56 55.34
N ALA A 54 -15.79 11.35 55.83
CA ALA A 54 -16.78 12.04 55.02
C ALA A 54 -16.18 13.05 54.08
N LEU A 55 -15.14 13.80 54.48
CA LEU A 55 -14.42 14.75 53.64
C LEU A 55 -13.73 14.03 52.47
N PHE A 56 -13.01 12.94 52.73
CA PHE A 56 -12.37 12.13 51.69
C PHE A 56 -13.40 11.52 50.73
N ALA A 57 -14.50 10.96 51.25
CA ALA A 57 -15.56 10.42 50.45
C ALA A 57 -16.19 11.48 49.50
N ALA A 58 -16.46 12.68 50.03
CA ALA A 58 -16.97 13.80 49.23
C ALA A 58 -15.96 14.23 48.13
N HIS A 59 -14.69 14.32 48.49
CA HIS A 59 -13.61 14.61 47.51
C HIS A 59 -13.53 13.55 46.40
N ALA A 60 -13.56 12.27 46.78
CA ALA A 60 -13.55 11.16 45.83
C ALA A 60 -14.77 11.20 44.89
N GLN A 61 -15.97 11.48 45.37
CA GLN A 61 -17.17 11.65 44.55
C GLN A 61 -17.02 12.81 43.56
N ASN A 62 -16.50 13.95 43.98
CA ASN A 62 -16.22 15.08 43.09
C ASN A 62 -15.19 14.73 42.02
N TYR A 63 -14.14 14.00 42.38
CA TYR A 63 -13.14 13.48 41.43
C TYR A 63 -13.77 12.55 40.40
N GLN A 64 -14.65 11.60 40.81
CA GLN A 64 -15.33 10.71 39.88
C GLN A 64 -16.23 11.48 38.91
N ALA A 65 -16.95 12.52 39.38
CA ALA A 65 -17.76 13.38 38.53
C ALA A 65 -16.91 14.14 37.49
N LEU A 66 -15.75 14.66 37.91
CA LEU A 66 -14.81 15.33 37.00
C LEU A 66 -14.23 14.34 36.00
N SER A 67 -13.85 13.16 36.46
CA SER A 67 -13.31 12.07 35.60
C SER A 67 -14.28 11.67 34.50
N ALA A 68 -15.58 11.57 34.82
CA ALA A 68 -16.62 11.27 33.83
C ALA A 68 -16.73 12.37 32.75
N ARG A 69 -16.66 13.64 33.17
CA ARG A 69 -16.67 14.78 32.21
C ARG A 69 -15.43 14.78 31.31
N LEU A 70 -14.27 14.48 31.87
CA LEU A 70 -13.01 14.41 31.13
C LEU A 70 -13.03 13.25 30.11
N ALA A 71 -13.58 12.10 30.51
CA ALA A 71 -13.76 10.97 29.61
C ALA A 71 -14.68 11.30 28.42
N ALA A 72 -15.78 12.02 28.66
CA ALA A 72 -16.67 12.48 27.61
C ALA A 72 -15.97 13.47 26.66
N PHE A 73 -15.23 14.45 27.21
CA PHE A 73 -14.45 15.39 26.40
C PHE A 73 -13.39 14.67 25.55
N GLN A 74 -12.67 13.74 26.15
CA GLN A 74 -11.67 12.95 25.42
C GLN A 74 -12.29 12.16 24.26
N GLY A 75 -13.46 11.53 24.50
CA GLY A 75 -14.16 10.83 23.43
C GLY A 75 -14.54 11.73 22.26
N GLN A 76 -15.06 12.94 22.55
CA GLN A 76 -15.35 13.94 21.51
C GLN A 76 -14.09 14.41 20.78
N PHE A 77 -12.99 14.61 21.50
CA PHE A 77 -11.72 15.00 20.92
C PHE A 77 -11.16 13.94 19.97
N VAL A 78 -11.16 12.67 20.38
CA VAL A 78 -10.73 11.55 19.52
C VAL A 78 -11.58 11.47 18.25
N GLN A 79 -12.91 11.61 18.37
CA GLN A 79 -13.80 11.64 17.20
C GLN A 79 -13.48 12.81 16.26
N ALA A 80 -13.21 14.00 16.79
CA ALA A 80 -12.85 15.17 15.99
C ALA A 80 -11.52 14.98 15.25
N VAL A 81 -10.51 14.39 15.91
CA VAL A 81 -9.21 14.09 15.29
C VAL A 81 -9.37 13.03 14.19
N THR A 82 -10.15 11.99 14.43
CA THR A 82 -10.45 10.96 13.42
C THR A 82 -11.18 11.54 12.21
N ALA A 83 -12.18 12.39 12.45
CA ALA A 83 -12.91 13.06 11.36
C ALA A 83 -12.00 13.98 10.54
N ALA A 84 -11.08 14.69 11.18
CA ALA A 84 -10.08 15.51 10.49
C ALA A 84 -9.16 14.64 9.60
N GLY A 85 -8.65 13.53 10.13
CA GLY A 85 -7.83 12.58 9.35
C GLY A 85 -8.56 12.07 8.10
N ASN A 86 -9.82 11.69 8.24
CA ASN A 86 -10.65 11.23 7.12
C ASN A 86 -10.94 12.35 6.10
N ALA A 87 -11.13 13.59 6.55
CA ALA A 87 -11.32 14.73 5.65
C ALA A 87 -10.08 15.00 4.78
N TYR A 88 -8.88 14.90 5.36
CA TYR A 88 -7.63 14.99 4.60
C TYR A 88 -7.49 13.84 3.60
N ALA A 89 -7.76 12.59 3.99
CA ALA A 89 -7.71 11.45 3.09
C ALA A 89 -8.68 11.60 1.90
N THR A 90 -9.88 12.09 2.16
CA THR A 90 -10.88 12.36 1.13
C THR A 90 -10.44 13.48 0.17
N ALA A 91 -9.86 14.56 0.70
CA ALA A 91 -9.35 15.66 -0.12
C ALA A 91 -8.18 15.21 -1.00
N GLU A 92 -7.26 14.40 -0.50
CA GLU A 92 -6.18 13.81 -1.30
C GLU A 92 -6.72 12.92 -2.42
N ALA A 93 -7.66 12.02 -2.11
CA ALA A 93 -8.29 11.16 -3.11
C ALA A 93 -9.03 11.97 -4.19
N ALA A 94 -9.71 13.04 -3.81
CA ALA A 94 -10.39 13.93 -4.74
C ALA A 94 -9.43 14.70 -5.66
N ASN A 95 -8.23 15.02 -5.20
CA ASN A 95 -7.22 15.72 -6.00
C ASN A 95 -6.48 14.81 -6.98
N VAL A 96 -6.32 13.52 -6.69
CA VAL A 96 -5.64 12.54 -7.56
C VAL A 96 -6.47 12.22 -8.80
N SER A 97 -7.79 12.04 -8.64
CA SER A 97 -8.69 11.64 -9.75
C SER A 97 -8.71 12.59 -10.95
N PRO A 98 -8.82 13.91 -10.80
CA PRO A 98 -8.84 14.83 -11.93
C PRO A 98 -7.53 14.86 -12.72
N LEU A 99 -6.39 14.72 -12.04
CA LEU A 99 -5.08 14.68 -12.68
C LEU A 99 -4.88 13.41 -13.51
N GLN A 100 -5.32 12.26 -13.02
CA GLN A 100 -5.27 11.00 -13.76
C GLN A 100 -6.17 11.03 -15.01
N VAL A 101 -7.37 11.61 -14.90
CA VAL A 101 -8.26 11.78 -16.04
C VAL A 101 -7.63 12.68 -17.11
N LEU A 102 -7.04 13.80 -16.70
CA LEU A 102 -6.35 14.71 -17.60
C LEU A 102 -5.16 14.04 -18.28
N GLU A 103 -4.34 13.31 -17.52
CA GLU A 103 -3.22 12.53 -18.05
C GLU A 103 -3.68 11.53 -19.10
N GLN A 104 -4.72 10.74 -18.83
CA GLN A 104 -5.27 9.78 -19.77
C GLN A 104 -5.82 10.45 -21.03
N GLN A 105 -6.48 11.60 -20.90
CA GLN A 105 -6.98 12.37 -22.05
C GLN A 105 -5.85 12.88 -22.94
N VAL A 106 -4.79 13.45 -22.34
CA VAL A 106 -3.61 13.94 -23.06
C VAL A 106 -2.90 12.77 -23.76
N LEU A 107 -2.66 11.66 -23.05
CA LEU A 107 -2.03 10.48 -23.63
C LEU A 107 -2.91 9.88 -24.72
N GLY A 108 -4.24 9.89 -24.57
CA GLY A 108 -5.17 9.46 -25.62
C GLY A 108 -5.00 10.23 -26.92
N VAL A 109 -4.92 11.56 -26.84
CA VAL A 109 -4.72 12.43 -28.02
C VAL A 109 -3.33 12.22 -28.63
N VAL A 110 -2.29 12.15 -27.82
CA VAL A 110 -0.89 11.97 -28.29
C VAL A 110 -0.70 10.58 -28.93
N ASN A 111 -1.33 9.55 -28.39
CA ASN A 111 -1.18 8.18 -28.86
C ASN A 111 -2.10 7.81 -30.02
N ALA A 112 -3.21 8.54 -30.25
CA ALA A 112 -4.20 8.19 -31.25
C ALA A 112 -3.62 7.97 -32.66
N PRO A 113 -2.73 8.84 -33.19
CA PRO A 113 -2.18 8.63 -34.54
C PRO A 113 -1.34 7.35 -34.65
N THR A 114 -0.48 7.08 -33.67
CA THR A 114 0.41 5.90 -33.71
C THR A 114 -0.35 4.61 -33.41
N GLN A 115 -1.39 4.69 -32.58
CA GLN A 115 -2.27 3.56 -32.29
C GLN A 115 -3.03 3.12 -33.53
N VAL A 116 -3.56 4.07 -34.32
CA VAL A 116 -4.28 3.76 -35.58
C VAL A 116 -3.38 3.25 -36.67
N LEU A 117 -2.18 3.86 -36.84
CA LEU A 117 -1.27 3.54 -37.93
C LEU A 117 -0.39 2.33 -37.66
N LEU A 118 0.05 2.12 -36.42
CA LEU A 118 1.07 1.15 -36.04
C LEU A 118 0.62 0.14 -34.96
N GLY A 119 -0.61 0.31 -34.42
CA GLY A 119 -1.14 -0.54 -33.38
C GLY A 119 -0.42 -0.43 -32.03
N ARG A 120 0.42 0.61 -31.83
CA ARG A 120 1.22 0.85 -30.62
C ARG A 120 1.11 2.31 -30.20
N PRO A 121 1.08 2.60 -28.88
CA PRO A 121 1.14 3.97 -28.39
C PRO A 121 2.49 4.60 -28.71
N LEU A 122 2.53 5.93 -28.82
CA LEU A 122 3.78 6.69 -28.89
C LEU A 122 4.46 6.71 -27.51
N ILE A 123 3.67 6.95 -26.47
CA ILE A 123 4.10 7.04 -25.07
C ILE A 123 3.20 6.17 -24.22
N GLY A 124 3.79 5.30 -23.40
CA GLY A 124 3.08 4.45 -22.44
C GLY A 124 3.73 3.08 -22.29
N ASP A 125 3.57 2.48 -21.15
CA ASP A 125 4.09 1.14 -20.88
C ASP A 125 3.23 0.06 -21.55
N GLY A 126 3.86 -1.05 -21.87
CA GLY A 126 3.18 -2.24 -22.38
C GLY A 126 2.32 -2.92 -21.29
N ALA A 127 1.18 -3.44 -21.69
CA ALA A 127 0.31 -4.19 -20.77
C ALA A 127 1.01 -5.45 -20.26
N ASN A 128 0.85 -5.75 -18.96
CA ASN A 128 1.34 -7.00 -18.39
C ASN A 128 0.49 -8.19 -18.85
N GLY A 129 1.12 -9.31 -19.09
CA GLY A 129 0.43 -10.58 -19.34
C GLY A 129 -0.36 -11.03 -18.11
N ALA A 130 -1.55 -11.58 -18.33
CA ALA A 130 -2.40 -12.04 -17.23
C ALA A 130 -1.76 -13.21 -16.48
N PRO A 131 -1.78 -13.22 -15.14
CA PRO A 131 -1.25 -14.30 -14.34
C PRO A 131 -1.94 -15.65 -14.62
N GLY A 132 -1.18 -16.74 -14.66
CA GLY A 132 -1.71 -18.08 -14.90
C GLY A 132 -2.05 -18.40 -16.36
N THR A 133 -1.75 -17.50 -17.30
CA THR A 133 -2.10 -17.68 -18.72
C THR A 133 -0.91 -17.92 -19.64
N GLY A 134 0.32 -17.67 -19.19
CA GLY A 134 1.50 -17.68 -20.05
C GLY A 134 1.48 -16.60 -21.14
N GLN A 135 0.61 -15.61 -21.03
CA GLN A 135 0.49 -14.51 -22.00
C GLN A 135 1.75 -13.65 -22.02
N THR A 136 2.20 -13.26 -23.21
CA THR A 136 3.32 -12.33 -23.37
C THR A 136 2.93 -10.92 -22.89
N GLY A 137 3.87 -10.23 -22.30
CA GLY A 137 3.72 -8.79 -22.02
C GLY A 137 3.61 -7.99 -23.31
N GLY A 138 2.83 -6.91 -23.27
CA GLY A 138 2.70 -5.99 -24.39
C GLY A 138 3.99 -5.19 -24.63
N ALA A 139 4.22 -4.77 -25.88
CA ALA A 139 5.32 -3.86 -26.18
C ALA A 139 5.04 -2.47 -25.60
N GLY A 140 6.08 -1.79 -25.12
CA GLY A 140 6.02 -0.40 -24.68
C GLY A 140 5.80 0.58 -25.84
N GLY A 141 5.62 1.85 -25.51
CA GLY A 141 5.44 2.92 -26.50
C GLY A 141 6.63 3.03 -27.47
N LEU A 142 6.35 3.56 -28.66
CA LEU A 142 7.39 3.71 -29.69
C LEU A 142 8.53 4.62 -29.27
N LEU A 143 8.21 5.71 -28.58
CA LEU A 143 9.20 6.71 -28.13
C LEU A 143 9.58 6.48 -26.68
N PHE A 144 8.61 6.44 -25.77
CA PHE A 144 8.82 6.24 -24.34
C PHE A 144 7.87 5.18 -23.79
N GLY A 145 8.41 4.23 -23.06
CA GLY A 145 7.64 3.24 -22.30
C GLY A 145 8.39 1.93 -22.14
N ASN A 146 8.14 1.30 -21.01
CA ASN A 146 8.70 -0.02 -20.71
C ASN A 146 7.85 -1.10 -21.37
N GLY A 147 8.47 -2.24 -21.68
CA GLY A 147 7.73 -3.44 -22.03
C GLY A 147 6.96 -3.99 -20.84
N GLY A 148 5.76 -4.55 -21.07
CA GLY A 148 4.98 -5.23 -20.05
C GLY A 148 5.63 -6.54 -19.61
N SER A 149 5.43 -6.94 -18.35
CA SER A 149 5.88 -8.25 -17.86
C SER A 149 5.08 -9.39 -18.48
N GLY A 150 5.72 -10.52 -18.73
CA GLY A 150 5.04 -11.76 -19.13
C GLY A 150 4.16 -12.31 -18.00
N GLY A 151 3.01 -12.88 -18.32
CA GLY A 151 2.14 -13.59 -17.39
C GLY A 151 2.78 -14.90 -16.91
N SER A 152 2.54 -15.27 -15.66
CA SER A 152 2.96 -16.58 -15.18
C SER A 152 2.27 -17.72 -15.95
N GLY A 153 2.94 -18.86 -16.08
CA GLY A 153 2.36 -20.07 -16.63
C GLY A 153 1.30 -20.66 -15.70
N GLY A 154 0.36 -21.39 -16.28
CA GLY A 154 -0.70 -22.08 -15.55
C GLY A 154 -1.66 -22.81 -16.50
N GLY A 155 -2.53 -23.62 -15.98
CA GLY A 155 -3.60 -24.27 -16.73
C GLY A 155 -3.16 -24.85 -18.09
N THR A 156 -3.71 -24.28 -19.16
CA THR A 156 -3.46 -24.71 -20.54
C THR A 156 -2.12 -24.23 -21.12
N HIS A 157 -1.49 -23.23 -20.52
CA HIS A 157 -0.21 -22.65 -20.95
C HIS A 157 0.79 -22.71 -19.80
N PRO A 158 1.46 -23.89 -19.61
CA PRO A 158 2.32 -24.07 -18.46
C PRO A 158 3.61 -23.22 -18.50
N GLY A 159 4.09 -22.84 -19.68
CA GLY A 159 5.23 -21.92 -19.78
C GLY A 159 4.92 -20.51 -19.34
N GLY A 160 5.89 -19.81 -18.74
CA GLY A 160 5.80 -18.38 -18.48
C GLY A 160 5.79 -17.58 -19.78
N GLY A 161 4.99 -16.51 -19.86
CA GLY A 161 4.95 -15.59 -20.99
C GLY A 161 6.25 -14.78 -21.12
N ASN A 162 6.64 -14.42 -22.33
CA ASN A 162 7.78 -13.53 -22.52
C ASN A 162 7.44 -12.11 -22.08
N GLY A 163 8.43 -11.36 -21.59
CA GLY A 163 8.31 -9.91 -21.40
C GLY A 163 8.21 -9.18 -22.74
N GLY A 164 7.50 -8.04 -22.74
CA GLY A 164 7.39 -7.16 -23.90
C GLY A 164 8.67 -6.35 -24.14
N ASP A 165 8.90 -5.95 -25.39
CA ASP A 165 10.01 -5.08 -25.75
C ASP A 165 9.67 -3.61 -25.48
N ALA A 166 10.66 -2.79 -25.12
CA ALA A 166 10.54 -1.33 -25.10
C ALA A 166 10.60 -0.75 -26.53
N GLY A 167 10.38 0.56 -26.65
CA GLY A 167 10.59 1.26 -27.93
C GLY A 167 11.97 1.90 -28.04
N LEU A 168 12.01 3.24 -28.19
CA LEU A 168 13.26 3.99 -28.28
C LEU A 168 13.91 4.15 -26.89
N PHE A 169 13.12 4.54 -25.90
CA PHE A 169 13.51 4.72 -24.49
C PHE A 169 12.62 3.88 -23.59
N GLY A 170 13.21 3.07 -22.71
CA GLY A 170 12.51 2.26 -21.72
C GLY A 170 13.16 0.90 -21.53
N SER A 171 12.83 0.21 -20.47
CA SER A 171 13.33 -1.13 -20.16
C SER A 171 12.42 -2.20 -20.75
N GLY A 172 12.99 -3.32 -21.16
CA GLY A 172 12.24 -4.52 -21.51
C GLY A 172 11.48 -5.09 -20.32
N GLY A 173 10.31 -5.68 -20.55
CA GLY A 173 9.53 -6.36 -19.52
C GLY A 173 10.20 -7.66 -19.05
N SER A 174 9.97 -8.04 -17.79
CA SER A 174 10.43 -9.33 -17.27
C SER A 174 9.64 -10.49 -17.86
N GLY A 175 10.28 -11.65 -18.05
CA GLY A 175 9.61 -12.90 -18.35
C GLY A 175 8.76 -13.40 -17.18
N GLY A 176 7.65 -14.07 -17.47
CA GLY A 176 6.76 -14.70 -16.51
C GLY A 176 7.33 -15.99 -15.92
N LEU A 177 6.90 -16.33 -14.72
CA LEU A 177 7.25 -17.58 -14.06
C LEU A 177 6.64 -18.77 -14.78
N GLY A 178 7.38 -19.87 -14.91
CA GLY A 178 6.82 -21.16 -15.39
C GLY A 178 5.92 -21.81 -14.33
N ALA A 179 4.87 -22.49 -14.75
CA ALA A 179 4.13 -23.41 -13.89
C ALA A 179 5.04 -24.59 -13.46
N PRO A 180 4.67 -25.38 -12.44
CA PRO A 180 5.49 -26.49 -11.96
C PRO A 180 5.94 -27.39 -13.09
N GLY A 181 7.27 -27.63 -13.25
CA GLY A 181 7.90 -28.40 -14.29
C GLY A 181 8.04 -27.70 -15.66
N ALA A 182 7.50 -26.49 -15.83
CA ALA A 182 7.50 -25.76 -17.09
C ALA A 182 8.52 -24.59 -17.10
N PRO A 183 8.99 -24.19 -18.30
CA PRO A 183 9.99 -23.12 -18.41
C PRO A 183 9.42 -21.76 -18.07
N GLY A 184 10.28 -20.87 -17.58
CA GLY A 184 9.99 -19.43 -17.47
C GLY A 184 10.04 -18.76 -18.84
N GLY A 185 9.39 -17.59 -18.93
CA GLY A 185 9.41 -16.75 -20.13
C GLY A 185 10.71 -15.96 -20.26
N ASN A 186 11.08 -15.58 -21.48
CA ASN A 186 12.24 -14.71 -21.71
C ASN A 186 11.93 -13.25 -21.31
N GLY A 187 12.93 -12.50 -20.90
CA GLY A 187 12.83 -11.07 -20.77
C GLY A 187 12.74 -10.38 -22.13
N GLY A 188 12.02 -9.24 -22.19
CA GLY A 188 11.92 -8.40 -23.37
C GLY A 188 13.18 -7.54 -23.59
N SER A 189 13.39 -7.07 -24.82
CA SER A 189 14.51 -6.17 -25.15
C SER A 189 14.31 -4.78 -24.58
N GLY A 190 15.38 -4.16 -24.10
CA GLY A 190 15.42 -2.75 -23.72
C GLY A 190 15.31 -1.84 -24.94
N GLY A 191 15.11 -0.53 -24.64
CA GLY A 191 14.96 0.51 -25.66
C GLY A 191 16.16 0.64 -26.58
N LEU A 192 15.90 0.99 -27.83
CA LEU A 192 16.93 1.07 -28.88
C LEU A 192 18.04 2.05 -28.52
N LEU A 193 17.74 3.21 -27.96
CA LEU A 193 18.75 4.19 -27.54
C LEU A 193 19.15 4.00 -26.09
N TYR A 194 18.16 3.84 -25.20
CA TYR A 194 18.42 3.76 -23.76
C TYR A 194 17.41 2.83 -23.09
N GLY A 195 17.91 1.85 -22.33
CA GLY A 195 17.10 0.96 -21.48
C GLY A 195 17.73 -0.41 -21.28
N ALA A 196 17.45 -0.98 -20.12
CA ALA A 196 17.91 -2.32 -19.80
C ALA A 196 17.02 -3.39 -20.43
N GLY A 197 17.60 -4.53 -20.79
CA GLY A 197 16.84 -5.74 -21.09
C GLY A 197 16.09 -6.24 -19.86
N GLY A 198 14.91 -6.83 -20.05
CA GLY A 198 14.13 -7.46 -19.00
C GLY A 198 14.77 -8.76 -18.48
N ALA A 199 14.59 -9.07 -17.20
CA ALA A 199 15.05 -10.35 -16.66
C ALA A 199 14.22 -11.52 -17.22
N GLY A 200 14.85 -12.68 -17.41
CA GLY A 200 14.15 -13.94 -17.69
C GLY A 200 13.34 -14.38 -16.48
N GLY A 201 12.21 -15.06 -16.72
CA GLY A 201 11.36 -15.64 -15.68
C GLY A 201 11.96 -16.93 -15.13
N ALA A 202 11.77 -17.21 -13.86
CA ALA A 202 12.19 -18.50 -13.29
C ALA A 202 11.35 -19.66 -13.85
N GLY A 203 11.99 -20.81 -14.08
CA GLY A 203 11.29 -22.06 -14.36
C GLY A 203 10.54 -22.57 -13.13
N GLY A 204 9.47 -23.33 -13.36
CA GLY A 204 8.69 -23.94 -12.29
C GLY A 204 9.43 -25.08 -11.59
N ASN A 205 9.16 -25.28 -10.31
CA ASN A 205 9.73 -26.36 -9.52
C ASN A 205 9.34 -27.74 -10.09
N ALA A 206 10.17 -28.75 -9.83
CA ALA A 206 9.84 -30.15 -10.17
C ALA A 206 8.53 -30.58 -9.46
N ILE A 207 7.74 -31.36 -10.17
CA ILE A 207 6.43 -31.85 -9.67
C ILE A 207 6.59 -33.10 -8.81
N MET A 208 7.62 -33.93 -9.08
CA MET A 208 7.88 -35.18 -8.39
C MET A 208 9.37 -35.31 -8.01
N PRO A 209 9.67 -36.06 -6.94
CA PRO A 209 11.06 -36.35 -6.58
C PRO A 209 11.76 -37.05 -7.77
N GLY A 210 12.97 -36.60 -8.13
CA GLY A 210 13.76 -37.13 -9.23
C GLY A 210 13.45 -36.54 -10.60
N GLN A 211 12.49 -35.65 -10.73
CA GLN A 211 12.26 -34.84 -11.94
C GLN A 211 13.01 -33.53 -11.91
N ASN A 212 13.39 -33.02 -13.08
CA ASN A 212 13.94 -31.67 -13.20
C ASN A 212 12.82 -30.60 -13.15
N GLY A 213 13.08 -29.49 -12.53
CA GLY A 213 12.24 -28.29 -12.67
C GLY A 213 12.34 -27.72 -14.10
N GLY A 214 11.47 -26.76 -14.41
CA GLY A 214 11.51 -26.03 -15.66
C GLY A 214 12.78 -25.19 -15.79
N ALA A 215 13.25 -24.98 -17.02
CA ALA A 215 14.38 -24.08 -17.29
C ALA A 215 13.97 -22.61 -17.01
N GLY A 216 14.89 -21.79 -16.53
CA GLY A 216 14.69 -20.33 -16.50
C GLY A 216 14.65 -19.76 -17.91
N GLY A 217 13.99 -18.61 -18.08
CA GLY A 217 14.00 -17.86 -19.33
C GLY A 217 15.29 -17.06 -19.51
N ASN A 218 15.62 -16.73 -20.75
CA ASN A 218 16.76 -15.86 -21.03
C ASN A 218 16.46 -14.40 -20.67
N GLY A 219 17.49 -13.65 -20.24
CA GLY A 219 17.39 -12.20 -20.12
C GLY A 219 17.28 -11.52 -21.49
N GLY A 220 16.59 -10.38 -21.54
CA GLY A 220 16.47 -9.57 -22.74
C GLY A 220 17.74 -8.79 -23.06
N SER A 221 17.90 -8.40 -24.34
CA SER A 221 19.04 -7.62 -24.79
C SER A 221 18.90 -6.13 -24.45
N ALA A 222 20.01 -5.44 -24.20
CA ALA A 222 20.11 -3.99 -24.32
C ALA A 222 20.79 -3.66 -25.65
N TRP A 223 20.45 -2.47 -26.23
CA TRP A 223 21.01 -2.10 -27.55
C TRP A 223 22.15 -1.09 -27.41
N PHE A 224 21.87 0.18 -27.32
CA PHE A 224 22.92 1.22 -27.38
C PHE A 224 23.46 1.58 -25.99
N PHE A 225 22.56 2.01 -25.08
CA PHE A 225 22.88 2.31 -23.68
C PHE A 225 21.98 1.52 -22.75
N GLY A 226 22.52 0.57 -22.01
CA GLY A 226 21.79 -0.24 -21.05
C GLY A 226 22.53 -1.51 -20.68
N GLN A 227 21.98 -2.25 -19.75
CA GLN A 227 22.48 -3.56 -19.35
C GLN A 227 21.53 -4.64 -19.88
N GLY A 228 22.06 -5.76 -20.35
CA GLY A 228 21.27 -6.95 -20.63
C GLY A 228 20.56 -7.42 -19.37
N GLY A 229 19.40 -8.05 -19.53
CA GLY A 229 18.68 -8.67 -18.41
C GLY A 229 19.39 -9.91 -17.90
N ALA A 230 19.18 -10.25 -16.63
CA ALA A 230 19.61 -11.54 -16.08
C ALA A 230 18.77 -12.68 -16.65
N GLY A 231 19.40 -13.84 -16.89
CA GLY A 231 18.73 -15.08 -17.30
C GLY A 231 18.49 -16.01 -16.10
#